data_cac4350e518a1b2bdbe61cdb7513ae38
#
_entry.id   cac4350e518a1b2bdbe61cdb7513ae38
#
_cell.length_a   1.000
_cell.length_b   1.000
_cell.length_c   1.000
_cell.angle_alpha   90.00
_cell.angle_beta   90.00
_cell.angle_gamma   90.00
#
_symmetry.space_group_name_H-M   'P 1'
#
loop_
_entity.id
_entity.type
_entity.pdbx_description
1 polymer ?
#
loop_
_entity_poly.entity_id
_entity_poly.type
_entity_poly.pdbx_seq_one_letter_code
_entity_poly.pdbx_strand_id
1 'polypeptide(L)'
;MNWQLHTFNELTTLDLYNILQLRNAVFIVEQQCTYQDIDNKDLKALHLIYKTENDIIAYCRLLPPGLSYEQSSIGRVLTKASYRSKGIGKTLMQQAIRYCQTLWPKYDIVISAQLYLEGFYRNLEFKTLGQPYLEDDIPHVKMILNAALRQ
;
A
#
# COMPACT_ATOMS: atom_id res chain seq x y z
N MET A 1 -3.22 -18.66 -8.02
CA MET A 1 -2.90 -17.34 -7.47
C MET A 1 -3.65 -16.28 -8.26
N ASN A 2 -4.31 -15.38 -7.57
CA ASN A 2 -5.05 -14.32 -8.24
C ASN A 2 -4.99 -12.99 -7.47
N TRP A 3 -5.21 -11.92 -8.22
CA TRP A 3 -5.34 -10.58 -7.69
C TRP A 3 -6.81 -10.26 -7.47
N GLN A 4 -7.13 -9.70 -6.30
CA GLN A 4 -8.51 -9.31 -5.97
C GLN A 4 -8.51 -7.92 -5.35
N LEU A 5 -9.48 -7.10 -5.73
CA LEU A 5 -9.70 -5.78 -5.14
C LEU A 5 -11.08 -5.76 -4.49
N HIS A 6 -11.12 -5.42 -3.21
CA HIS A 6 -12.35 -5.44 -2.43
C HIS A 6 -12.54 -4.14 -1.64
N THR A 7 -13.78 -3.71 -1.50
CA THR A 7 -14.15 -2.76 -0.44
C THR A 7 -14.06 -3.49 0.90
N PHE A 8 -14.08 -2.74 2.00
CA PHE A 8 -14.06 -3.35 3.33
C PHE A 8 -15.20 -4.36 3.52
N ASN A 9 -16.42 -3.99 3.09
CA ASN A 9 -17.60 -4.84 3.27
C ASN A 9 -17.59 -6.09 2.38
N GLU A 10 -16.83 -6.09 1.31
CA GLU A 10 -16.67 -7.26 0.44
C GLU A 10 -15.66 -8.29 0.96
N LEU A 11 -14.81 -7.89 1.91
CA LEU A 11 -13.85 -8.81 2.51
C LEU A 11 -14.61 -9.83 3.37
N THR A 12 -14.21 -11.09 3.26
CA THR A 12 -14.69 -12.10 4.21
C THR A 12 -14.05 -11.85 5.57
N THR A 13 -14.66 -12.35 6.62
CA THR A 13 -14.09 -12.28 7.97
C THR A 13 -12.69 -12.90 8.00
N LEU A 14 -12.51 -14.03 7.31
CA LEU A 14 -11.21 -14.71 7.26
C LEU A 14 -10.17 -13.89 6.50
N ASP A 15 -10.53 -13.31 5.36
CA ASP A 15 -9.61 -12.44 4.62
C ASP A 15 -9.18 -11.24 5.46
N LEU A 16 -10.12 -10.60 6.15
CA LEU A 16 -9.79 -9.48 7.04
C LEU A 16 -8.84 -9.92 8.15
N TYR A 17 -9.13 -11.04 8.79
CA TYR A 17 -8.27 -11.59 9.85
C TYR A 17 -6.85 -11.82 9.33
N ASN A 18 -6.74 -12.45 8.17
CA ASN A 18 -5.44 -12.77 7.55
C ASN A 18 -4.68 -11.51 7.13
N ILE A 19 -5.38 -10.51 6.61
CA ILE A 19 -4.78 -9.19 6.28
C ILE A 19 -4.18 -8.56 7.54
N LEU A 20 -4.96 -8.49 8.62
CA LEU A 20 -4.50 -7.85 9.86
C LEU A 20 -3.36 -8.62 10.50
N GLN A 21 -3.42 -9.97 10.46
CA GLN A 21 -2.33 -10.80 10.96
C GLN A 21 -1.03 -10.53 10.19
N LEU A 22 -1.11 -10.47 8.87
CA LEU A 22 0.04 -10.22 8.01
C LEU A 22 0.61 -8.80 8.22
N ARG A 23 -0.25 -7.80 8.34
CA ARG A 23 0.17 -6.43 8.67
C ARG A 23 0.88 -6.37 10.01
N ASN A 24 0.34 -7.03 11.02
CA ASN A 24 0.98 -7.10 12.33
C ASN A 24 2.36 -7.76 12.24
N ALA A 25 2.46 -8.88 11.54
CA ALA A 25 3.72 -9.61 11.40
C ALA A 25 4.80 -8.75 10.71
N VAL A 26 4.46 -8.00 9.68
CA VAL A 26 5.42 -7.21 8.90
C VAL A 26 5.72 -5.87 9.56
N PHE A 27 4.70 -5.10 9.90
CA PHE A 27 4.88 -3.71 10.32
C PHE A 27 5.19 -3.56 11.81
N ILE A 28 4.70 -4.47 12.63
CA ILE A 28 4.89 -4.38 14.08
C ILE A 28 6.01 -5.32 14.55
N VAL A 29 5.88 -6.62 14.26
CA VAL A 29 6.82 -7.62 14.79
C VAL A 29 8.15 -7.57 14.06
N GLU A 30 8.15 -7.71 12.73
CA GLU A 30 9.40 -7.74 11.94
C GLU A 30 10.17 -6.43 12.06
N GLN A 31 9.50 -5.27 11.98
CA GLN A 31 10.13 -3.96 12.03
C GLN A 31 10.39 -3.49 13.47
N GLN A 32 9.95 -4.25 14.46
CA GLN A 32 10.12 -3.92 15.88
C GLN A 32 9.62 -2.50 16.18
N CYS A 33 8.44 -2.18 15.64
CA CYS A 33 7.86 -0.86 15.73
C CYS A 33 6.53 -0.92 16.47
N THR A 34 6.36 -0.10 17.50
CA THR A 34 5.13 -0.08 18.29
C THR A 34 4.29 1.11 17.89
N TYR A 35 3.18 0.86 17.17
CA TYR A 35 2.22 1.89 16.82
C TYR A 35 0.84 1.25 16.54
N GLN A 36 -0.17 2.10 16.43
CA GLN A 36 -1.54 1.65 16.16
C GLN A 36 -1.71 1.43 14.66
N ASP A 37 -1.49 0.20 14.19
CA ASP A 37 -1.60 -0.13 12.75
C ASP A 37 -3.04 -0.03 12.26
N ILE A 38 -4.00 -0.45 13.06
CA ILE A 38 -5.43 -0.37 12.73
C ILE A 38 -5.91 1.05 13.04
N ASP A 39 -6.18 1.85 12.00
CA ASP A 39 -6.33 3.31 12.11
C ASP A 39 -7.68 3.82 11.59
N ASN A 40 -8.68 2.96 11.47
CA ASN A 40 -10.03 3.24 10.95
C ASN A 40 -10.09 3.57 9.44
N LYS A 41 -8.96 3.84 8.79
CA LYS A 41 -8.96 4.13 7.35
C LYS A 41 -9.33 2.91 6.52
N ASP A 42 -9.12 1.71 7.07
CA ASP A 42 -9.48 0.45 6.41
C ASP A 42 -10.96 0.38 6.05
N LEU A 43 -11.80 1.03 6.85
CA LEU A 43 -13.26 1.00 6.64
C LEU A 43 -13.68 1.68 5.34
N LYS A 44 -12.89 2.63 4.85
CA LYS A 44 -13.14 3.42 3.63
C LYS A 44 -12.16 3.12 2.51
N ALA A 45 -11.18 2.27 2.76
CA ALA A 45 -10.17 1.92 1.78
C ALA A 45 -10.64 0.81 0.83
N LEU A 46 -9.94 0.68 -0.29
CA LEU A 46 -10.00 -0.53 -1.10
C LEU A 46 -8.81 -1.41 -0.73
N HIS A 47 -9.02 -2.71 -0.73
CA HIS A 47 -8.02 -3.69 -0.29
C HIS A 47 -7.62 -4.54 -1.48
N LEU A 48 -6.36 -4.42 -1.87
CA LEU A 48 -5.78 -5.20 -2.97
C LEU A 48 -5.00 -6.36 -2.38
N ILE A 49 -5.40 -7.57 -2.73
CA ILE A 49 -4.77 -8.79 -2.23
C ILE A 49 -4.30 -9.68 -3.37
N TYR A 50 -3.15 -10.31 -3.17
CA TYR A 50 -2.67 -11.39 -4.02
C TYR A 50 -2.71 -12.67 -3.21
N LYS A 51 -3.44 -13.65 -3.70
CA LYS A 51 -3.91 -14.74 -2.88
C LYS A 51 -3.66 -16.08 -3.56
N THR A 52 -3.17 -17.04 -2.80
CA THR A 52 -3.26 -18.47 -3.14
C THR A 52 -4.61 -19.00 -2.65
N GLU A 53 -4.89 -20.30 -2.81
CA GLU A 53 -6.14 -20.89 -2.32
C GLU A 53 -6.39 -20.61 -0.84
N ASN A 54 -5.35 -20.64 -0.02
CA ASN A 54 -5.47 -20.59 1.43
C ASN A 54 -4.67 -19.48 2.10
N ASP A 55 -4.00 -18.61 1.33
CA ASP A 55 -3.04 -17.69 1.91
C ASP A 55 -3.00 -16.37 1.15
N ILE A 56 -2.88 -15.26 1.88
CA ILE A 56 -2.64 -13.95 1.31
C ILE A 56 -1.14 -13.73 1.32
N ILE A 57 -0.55 -13.49 0.15
CA ILE A 57 0.90 -13.38 0.00
C ILE A 57 1.38 -11.96 -0.28
N ALA A 58 0.49 -11.07 -0.71
CA ALA A 58 0.80 -9.65 -0.87
C ALA A 58 -0.46 -8.83 -0.64
N TYR A 59 -0.27 -7.60 -0.18
CA TYR A 59 -1.38 -6.74 0.20
C TYR A 59 -0.97 -5.28 0.11
N CYS A 60 -1.90 -4.42 -0.28
CA CYS A 60 -1.86 -3.00 0.01
C CYS A 60 -3.29 -2.46 0.10
N ARG A 61 -3.42 -1.25 0.66
CA ARG A 61 -4.71 -0.56 0.66
C ARG A 61 -4.63 0.69 -0.22
N LEU A 62 -5.71 0.95 -0.93
CA LEU A 62 -5.87 2.14 -1.76
C LEU A 62 -6.81 3.10 -1.02
N LEU A 63 -6.34 4.31 -0.79
CA LEU A 63 -7.10 5.32 -0.06
C LEU A 63 -7.68 6.32 -1.06
N PRO A 64 -9.01 6.49 -1.09
CA PRO A 64 -9.62 7.45 -2.00
C PRO A 64 -9.17 8.88 -1.67
N PRO A 65 -9.26 9.79 -2.67
CA PRO A 65 -8.95 11.20 -2.43
C PRO A 65 -9.75 11.76 -1.25
N GLY A 66 -9.08 12.53 -0.40
CA GLY A 66 -9.69 13.16 0.77
C GLY A 66 -9.64 12.35 2.06
N LEU A 67 -9.16 11.10 2.02
CA LEU A 67 -9.09 10.28 3.24
C LEU A 67 -7.82 10.56 4.06
N SER A 68 -6.65 10.50 3.44
CA SER A 68 -5.38 10.87 4.08
C SER A 68 -4.80 12.15 3.52
N TYR A 69 -4.93 12.35 2.21
CA TYR A 69 -4.47 13.51 1.48
C TYR A 69 -5.59 13.96 0.54
N GLU A 70 -5.47 15.15 -0.04
CA GLU A 70 -6.38 15.55 -1.12
C GLU A 70 -6.31 14.55 -2.28
N GLN A 71 -5.13 14.03 -2.53
CA GLN A 71 -4.86 13.03 -3.56
C GLN A 71 -5.25 11.62 -3.09
N SER A 72 -5.28 10.68 -4.02
CA SER A 72 -5.36 9.27 -3.66
C SER A 72 -4.04 8.80 -3.07
N SER A 73 -4.05 7.67 -2.37
CA SER A 73 -2.84 7.14 -1.75
C SER A 73 -2.83 5.62 -1.78
N ILE A 74 -1.65 5.05 -1.69
CA ILE A 74 -1.42 3.62 -1.55
C ILE A 74 -0.59 3.43 -0.29
N GLY A 75 -1.04 2.58 0.61
CA GLY A 75 -0.33 2.33 1.85
C GLY A 75 -0.41 0.88 2.31
N ARG A 76 0.25 0.61 3.41
CA ARG A 76 0.34 -0.75 3.99
C ARG A 76 0.78 -1.77 2.93
N VAL A 77 1.77 -1.39 2.14
CA VAL A 77 2.32 -2.22 1.06
C VAL A 77 3.20 -3.29 1.68
N LEU A 78 2.88 -4.55 1.44
CA LEU A 78 3.67 -5.66 1.98
C LEU A 78 3.64 -6.88 1.09
N THR A 79 4.71 -7.68 1.20
CA THR A 79 4.79 -9.04 0.67
C THR A 79 5.16 -9.96 1.82
N LYS A 80 4.48 -11.08 1.93
CA LYS A 80 4.77 -12.09 2.95
C LYS A 80 6.25 -12.52 2.83
N ALA A 81 6.94 -12.64 3.96
CA ALA A 81 8.39 -12.86 3.98
C ALA A 81 8.84 -14.03 3.09
N SER A 82 8.12 -15.14 3.11
CA SER A 82 8.46 -16.33 2.32
C SER A 82 8.30 -16.14 0.81
N TYR A 83 7.68 -15.06 0.37
CA TYR A 83 7.43 -14.78 -1.06
C TYR A 83 8.21 -13.56 -1.55
N ARG A 84 9.12 -13.02 -0.75
CA ARG A 84 9.94 -11.86 -1.17
C ARG A 84 11.00 -12.26 -2.19
N SER A 85 11.57 -11.24 -2.85
CA SER A 85 12.62 -11.40 -3.88
C SER A 85 12.16 -12.12 -5.15
N LYS A 86 10.86 -12.09 -5.43
CA LYS A 86 10.25 -12.70 -6.62
C LYS A 86 9.51 -11.69 -7.52
N GLY A 87 9.71 -10.39 -7.25
CA GLY A 87 9.08 -9.32 -8.03
C GLY A 87 7.61 -9.08 -7.70
N ILE A 88 7.06 -9.71 -6.67
CA ILE A 88 5.64 -9.58 -6.31
C ILE A 88 5.32 -8.15 -5.84
N GLY A 89 6.22 -7.53 -5.06
CA GLY A 89 6.02 -6.16 -4.60
C GLY A 89 5.90 -5.15 -5.74
N LYS A 90 6.70 -5.32 -6.79
CA LYS A 90 6.62 -4.49 -7.98
C LYS A 90 5.28 -4.68 -8.69
N THR A 91 4.86 -5.92 -8.89
CA THR A 91 3.57 -6.24 -9.52
C THR A 91 2.40 -5.70 -8.68
N LEU A 92 2.48 -5.84 -7.36
CA LEU A 92 1.49 -5.30 -6.43
C LEU A 92 1.31 -3.79 -6.64
N MET A 93 2.42 -3.04 -6.68
CA MET A 93 2.36 -1.60 -6.88
C MET A 93 1.87 -1.23 -8.27
N GLN A 94 2.26 -1.96 -9.30
CA GLN A 94 1.76 -1.73 -10.66
C GLN A 94 0.24 -1.91 -10.74
N GLN A 95 -0.29 -2.94 -10.10
CA GLN A 95 -1.73 -3.17 -10.01
C GLN A 95 -2.42 -2.04 -9.23
N ALA A 96 -1.87 -1.66 -8.09
CA ALA A 96 -2.43 -0.60 -7.25
C ALA A 96 -2.47 0.75 -7.99
N ILE A 97 -1.39 1.10 -8.68
CA ILE A 97 -1.31 2.32 -9.48
C ILE A 97 -2.40 2.31 -10.57
N ARG A 98 -2.54 1.19 -11.27
CA ARG A 98 -3.53 1.06 -12.34
C ARG A 98 -4.95 1.26 -11.79
N TYR A 99 -5.27 0.68 -10.65
CA TYR A 99 -6.58 0.86 -10.03
C TYR A 99 -6.82 2.32 -9.62
N CYS A 100 -5.82 2.98 -9.02
CA CYS A 100 -5.95 4.40 -8.69
C CYS A 100 -6.17 5.25 -9.93
N GLN A 101 -5.45 4.98 -11.01
CA GLN A 101 -5.60 5.71 -12.27
C GLN A 101 -6.98 5.51 -12.90
N THR A 102 -7.55 4.32 -12.76
CA THR A 102 -8.87 4.01 -13.30
C THR A 102 -9.99 4.62 -12.46
N LEU A 103 -9.88 4.52 -11.13
CA LEU A 103 -10.93 4.96 -10.22
C LEU A 103 -10.91 6.47 -9.96
N TRP A 104 -9.71 7.06 -9.91
CA TRP A 104 -9.52 8.47 -9.58
C TRP A 104 -8.55 9.13 -10.56
N PRO A 105 -8.92 9.19 -11.86
CA PRO A 105 -7.98 9.60 -12.92
C PRO A 105 -7.54 11.05 -12.83
N LYS A 106 -8.30 11.91 -12.15
CA LYS A 106 -8.00 13.33 -12.03
C LYS A 106 -7.05 13.65 -10.88
N TYR A 107 -6.76 12.68 -10.04
CA TYR A 107 -5.97 12.90 -8.83
C TYR A 107 -4.59 12.27 -8.94
N ASP A 108 -3.61 12.99 -8.41
CA ASP A 108 -2.28 12.43 -8.21
C ASP A 108 -2.33 11.34 -7.16
N ILE A 109 -1.29 10.50 -7.11
CA ILE A 109 -1.12 9.48 -6.08
C ILE A 109 0.02 9.95 -5.18
N VAL A 110 -0.27 10.14 -3.88
CA VAL A 110 0.73 10.52 -2.88
C VAL A 110 0.95 9.35 -1.93
N ILE A 111 2.20 9.03 -1.66
CA ILE A 111 2.57 7.99 -0.72
C ILE A 111 3.54 8.53 0.33
N SER A 112 3.54 7.90 1.50
CA SER A 112 4.56 8.07 2.53
C SER A 112 5.44 6.82 2.49
N ALA A 113 6.58 6.94 1.81
CA ALA A 113 7.46 5.80 1.57
C ALA A 113 8.52 5.72 2.66
N GLN A 114 8.81 4.50 3.13
CA GLN A 114 9.99 4.30 3.96
C GLN A 114 11.22 4.69 3.15
N LEU A 115 12.12 5.48 3.73
CA LEU A 115 13.21 6.12 3.00
C LEU A 115 14.09 5.11 2.26
N TYR A 116 14.33 3.94 2.84
CA TYR A 116 15.16 2.94 2.18
C TYR A 116 14.52 2.36 0.91
N LEU A 117 13.23 2.55 0.71
CA LEU A 117 12.48 2.12 -0.48
C LEU A 117 12.31 3.23 -1.52
N GLU A 118 12.89 4.40 -1.31
CA GLU A 118 12.75 5.53 -2.24
C GLU A 118 13.11 5.15 -3.66
N GLY A 119 14.22 4.42 -3.85
CA GLY A 119 14.64 3.96 -5.18
C GLY A 119 13.64 3.02 -5.83
N PHE A 120 13.03 2.13 -5.05
CA PHE A 120 12.00 1.22 -5.52
C PHE A 120 10.81 1.99 -6.10
N TYR A 121 10.31 2.99 -5.36
CA TYR A 121 9.18 3.79 -5.83
C TYR A 121 9.56 4.74 -6.96
N ARG A 122 10.80 5.25 -6.95
CA ARG A 122 11.29 6.08 -8.06
C ARG A 122 11.30 5.28 -9.37
N ASN A 123 11.62 4.00 -9.33
CA ASN A 123 11.54 3.12 -10.50
C ASN A 123 10.11 2.88 -10.99
N LEU A 124 9.12 3.18 -10.17
CA LEU A 124 7.70 3.16 -10.54
C LEU A 124 7.20 4.55 -10.95
N GLU A 125 8.14 5.48 -11.17
CA GLU A 125 7.90 6.85 -11.65
C GLU A 125 7.35 7.82 -10.59
N PHE A 126 7.39 7.44 -9.32
CA PHE A 126 7.14 8.38 -8.24
C PHE A 126 8.31 9.35 -8.10
N LYS A 127 7.99 10.60 -7.75
CA LYS A 127 8.98 11.65 -7.49
C LYS A 127 8.94 12.01 -6.01
N THR A 128 10.11 12.29 -5.46
CA THR A 128 10.23 12.72 -4.07
C THR A 128 9.68 14.13 -3.87
N LEU A 129 8.89 14.32 -2.82
CA LEU A 129 8.38 15.62 -2.36
C LEU A 129 8.95 15.95 -0.99
N GLY A 130 9.70 17.06 -0.91
CA GLY A 130 10.21 17.57 0.37
C GLY A 130 11.34 16.74 0.95
N GLN A 131 11.50 16.86 2.27
CA GLN A 131 12.60 16.27 3.01
C GLN A 131 12.13 15.03 3.77
N PRO A 132 13.05 14.10 4.09
CA PRO A 132 12.72 12.97 4.95
C PRO A 132 12.20 13.43 6.32
N TYR A 133 11.34 12.61 6.90
CA TYR A 133 10.77 12.82 8.23
C TYR A 133 10.62 11.48 8.94
N LEU A 134 10.42 11.52 10.24
CA LEU A 134 10.17 10.30 11.02
C LEU A 134 8.67 10.03 11.10
N GLU A 135 8.28 8.81 10.82
CA GLU A 135 6.93 8.31 11.02
C GLU A 135 7.07 7.00 11.80
N ASP A 136 6.52 6.96 13.00
CA ASP A 136 6.69 5.82 13.92
C ASP A 136 8.17 5.46 14.11
N ASP A 137 9.03 6.48 14.27
CA ASP A 137 10.47 6.37 14.43
C ASP A 137 11.24 5.75 13.25
N ILE A 138 10.58 5.57 12.11
CA ILE A 138 11.20 5.07 10.89
C ILE A 138 11.32 6.24 9.89
N PRO A 139 12.50 6.46 9.28
CA PRO A 139 12.65 7.50 8.26
C PRO A 139 11.73 7.24 7.06
N HIS A 140 10.97 8.26 6.69
CA HIS A 140 10.06 8.24 5.55
C HIS A 140 10.30 9.46 4.66
N VAL A 141 9.77 9.41 3.46
CA VAL A 141 9.72 10.55 2.54
C VAL A 141 8.40 10.51 1.77
N LYS A 142 7.81 11.67 1.54
CA LYS A 142 6.63 11.75 0.67
C LYS A 142 7.06 11.62 -0.79
N MET A 143 6.26 10.90 -1.57
CA MET A 143 6.47 10.76 -2.99
C MET A 143 5.15 10.91 -3.74
N ILE A 144 5.21 11.36 -4.99
CA ILE A 144 4.04 11.64 -5.80
C ILE A 144 4.18 11.05 -7.21
N LEU A 145 3.08 10.50 -7.71
CA LEU A 145 2.91 10.16 -9.11
C LEU A 145 1.81 11.06 -9.69
N ASN A 146 2.18 11.95 -10.60
CA ASN A 146 1.29 12.99 -11.10
C ASN A 146 0.23 12.44 -12.06
N ALA A 147 -1.00 12.94 -11.95
CA ALA A 147 -2.11 12.59 -12.83
C ALA A 147 -1.79 12.95 -14.30
N ALA A 148 -1.16 14.10 -14.53
CA ALA A 148 -0.83 14.58 -15.87
C ALA A 148 0.07 13.62 -16.64
N LEU A 149 0.87 12.81 -15.97
CA LEU A 149 1.78 11.84 -16.60
C LEU A 149 1.06 10.56 -17.05
N ARG A 150 -0.23 10.43 -16.77
CA ARG A 150 -1.02 9.23 -17.07
C ARG A 150 -1.88 9.36 -18.32
N GLN A 151 -1.78 10.48 -19.00
CA GLN A 151 -2.56 10.73 -20.21
C GLN A 151 -1.87 10.17 -21.45
#